data_d0654d015147fe1c68379efb40964113
#
_entry.id   d0654d015147fe1c68379efb40964113
#
_cell.length_a   1.000
_cell.length_b   1.000
_cell.length_c   1.000
_cell.angle_alpha   90.00
_cell.angle_beta   90.00
_cell.angle_gamma   90.00
#
_symmetry.space_group_name_H-M   'P 1'
#
loop_
_entity.id
_entity.type
_entity.pdbx_description
1 polymer ?
#
loop_
_entity_poly.entity_id
_entity_poly.type
_entity_poly.pdbx_seq_one_letter_code
_entity_poly.pdbx_strand_id
1 'polypeptide(L)'
;MNIRKPWKQTPSYKGEEKAESYNFFDISSFFRFDTHRNALGVLSDQTCSDLGFEDLFMFSDRTASRVGQQYLYNLMRIIPDKAGEIERHEALINELSSHPDLQEELVKDLQILNTHEAYSIASLMGIGFPAVPVWRKILFRICGFLPALFLLLLYFYQAGAWLLLLIAAILVNGVIHYGNKPNNLNFLISIPQLIRLLNISGKLSKNPLFTELGKEVPEALSSLETLRKASGHLRMESKMDSDLAVILWAIMECVKIFFLAEPIAYHKVITLLKDKNRQIERVFRFVGLADSLSSVAFLRKSLPYYCLPEKPEGEVRMETEEMFHPLLKNCVANTI
;
A
#
# COMPACT_ATOMS: atom_id res chain seq x y z
N MET A 1 0.22 -33.86 -5.78
CA MET A 1 0.20 -32.61 -5.03
C MET A 1 1.04 -31.60 -5.81
N ASN A 2 0.40 -30.84 -6.73
CA ASN A 2 1.09 -29.93 -7.64
C ASN A 2 1.30 -28.59 -6.95
N ILE A 3 2.51 -28.33 -6.53
CA ILE A 3 2.95 -27.02 -6.03
C ILE A 3 3.01 -26.09 -7.26
N ARG A 4 2.00 -25.25 -7.42
CA ARG A 4 2.02 -24.18 -8.43
C ARG A 4 3.11 -23.19 -8.07
N LYS A 5 4.09 -23.03 -8.97
CA LYS A 5 5.16 -22.04 -8.86
C LYS A 5 4.56 -20.64 -8.72
N PRO A 6 5.02 -19.82 -7.75
CA PRO A 6 4.52 -18.45 -7.63
C PRO A 6 5.06 -17.57 -8.75
N TRP A 7 4.12 -16.99 -9.51
CA TRP A 7 4.23 -15.72 -10.24
C TRP A 7 5.47 -15.42 -11.10
N LYS A 8 5.45 -15.95 -12.31
CA LYS A 8 5.98 -15.28 -13.51
C LYS A 8 4.84 -15.21 -14.53
N GLN A 9 3.81 -14.47 -14.24
CA GLN A 9 2.80 -14.12 -15.24
C GLN A 9 2.74 -12.60 -15.30
N THR A 10 3.27 -12.06 -16.40
CA THR A 10 2.79 -10.80 -16.98
C THR A 10 1.27 -10.87 -16.95
N PRO A 11 0.55 -9.79 -16.55
CA PRO A 11 -0.90 -9.77 -16.60
C PRO A 11 -1.33 -10.24 -17.97
N SER A 12 -2.28 -11.18 -18.01
CA SER A 12 -2.80 -11.68 -19.27
C SER A 12 -3.45 -10.52 -20.00
N TYR A 13 -2.82 -10.04 -21.08
CA TYR A 13 -3.29 -8.94 -21.92
C TYR A 13 -4.56 -9.27 -22.72
N LYS A 14 -5.25 -10.36 -22.40
CA LYS A 14 -6.35 -10.92 -23.20
C LYS A 14 -7.73 -10.79 -22.55
N GLY A 15 -7.93 -9.81 -21.65
CA GLY A 15 -9.26 -9.61 -21.08
C GLY A 15 -9.74 -10.66 -20.09
N GLU A 16 -8.87 -11.59 -19.73
CA GLU A 16 -9.17 -12.58 -18.71
C GLU A 16 -9.14 -11.94 -17.33
N GLU A 17 -10.09 -12.31 -16.49
CA GLU A 17 -10.13 -11.95 -15.08
C GLU A 17 -8.85 -12.41 -14.39
N LYS A 18 -8.40 -11.65 -13.40
CA LYS A 18 -7.26 -12.10 -12.59
C LYS A 18 -7.62 -13.39 -11.87
N ALA A 19 -6.81 -14.42 -12.03
CA ALA A 19 -6.96 -15.69 -11.32
C ALA A 19 -6.44 -15.58 -9.88
N GLU A 20 -7.01 -14.66 -9.09
CA GLU A 20 -6.65 -14.45 -7.67
C GLU A 20 -7.89 -14.43 -6.78
N SER A 21 -7.71 -14.67 -5.49
CA SER A 21 -8.78 -14.48 -4.51
C SER A 21 -8.85 -13.02 -4.09
N TYR A 22 -10.03 -12.42 -4.19
CA TYR A 22 -10.31 -11.04 -3.78
C TYR A 22 -10.74 -10.99 -2.31
N ASN A 23 -10.06 -10.19 -1.51
CA ASN A 23 -10.47 -9.86 -0.14
C ASN A 23 -10.99 -8.43 -0.10
N PHE A 24 -12.29 -8.25 -0.24
CA PHE A 24 -12.92 -6.92 -0.29
C PHE A 24 -12.80 -6.14 1.02
N PHE A 25 -12.54 -6.81 2.15
CA PHE A 25 -12.20 -6.13 3.39
C PHE A 25 -10.89 -5.34 3.26
N ASP A 26 -9.85 -5.92 2.66
CA ASP A 26 -8.58 -5.24 2.44
C ASP A 26 -8.66 -4.25 1.28
N ILE A 27 -9.33 -4.61 0.19
CA ILE A 27 -9.50 -3.78 -1.02
C ILE A 27 -10.24 -2.49 -0.67
N SER A 28 -11.32 -2.55 0.09
CA SER A 28 -12.13 -1.38 0.47
C SER A 28 -11.47 -0.50 1.54
N SER A 29 -10.31 -0.87 2.09
CA SER A 29 -9.73 -0.17 3.23
C SER A 29 -9.41 1.30 2.92
N PHE A 30 -8.86 1.61 1.74
CA PHE A 30 -8.62 3.00 1.34
C PHE A 30 -9.92 3.79 1.24
N PHE A 31 -10.95 3.23 0.62
CA PHE A 31 -12.27 3.86 0.52
C PHE A 31 -12.85 4.20 1.90
N ARG A 32 -12.71 3.32 2.90
CA ARG A 32 -13.19 3.57 4.27
C ARG A 32 -12.42 4.71 4.98
N PHE A 33 -11.16 4.94 4.64
CA PHE A 33 -10.36 6.01 5.23
C PHE A 33 -10.45 7.33 4.48
N ASP A 34 -10.85 7.30 3.21
CA ASP A 34 -11.04 8.50 2.41
C ASP A 34 -12.22 9.33 2.93
N THR A 35 -12.03 10.63 3.03
CA THR A 35 -13.09 11.56 3.48
C THR A 35 -14.06 11.93 2.38
N HIS A 36 -13.84 11.52 1.14
CA HIS A 36 -14.64 11.78 -0.06
C HIS A 36 -15.03 13.26 -0.28
N ARG A 37 -14.21 14.19 0.21
CA ARG A 37 -14.51 15.64 0.18
C ARG A 37 -14.67 16.24 -1.22
N ASN A 38 -14.07 15.60 -2.22
CA ASN A 38 -14.11 16.05 -3.62
C ASN A 38 -15.06 15.20 -4.48
N ALA A 39 -16.00 14.51 -3.85
CA ALA A 39 -16.98 13.69 -4.54
C ALA A 39 -18.30 14.44 -4.69
N LEU A 40 -18.86 14.46 -5.91
CA LEU A 40 -20.24 14.89 -6.17
C LEU A 40 -21.23 13.89 -5.54
N GLY A 41 -20.89 12.62 -5.55
CA GLY A 41 -21.68 11.54 -4.96
C GLY A 41 -20.82 10.31 -4.67
N VAL A 42 -21.33 9.47 -3.76
CA VAL A 42 -20.72 8.20 -3.38
C VAL A 42 -21.78 7.12 -3.51
N LEU A 43 -21.46 6.03 -4.20
CA LEU A 43 -22.35 4.88 -4.29
C LEU A 43 -22.51 4.24 -2.90
N SER A 44 -23.77 4.10 -2.46
CA SER A 44 -24.10 3.45 -1.19
C SER A 44 -23.77 1.95 -1.24
N ASP A 45 -23.64 1.32 -0.07
CA ASP A 45 -23.42 -0.13 -0.02
C ASP A 45 -24.63 -0.89 -0.57
N GLN A 46 -25.85 -0.36 -0.37
CA GLN A 46 -27.07 -0.92 -0.97
C GLN A 46 -27.00 -0.87 -2.50
N THR A 47 -26.68 0.30 -3.07
CA THR A 47 -26.53 0.45 -4.53
C THR A 47 -25.46 -0.50 -5.08
N CYS A 48 -24.33 -0.64 -4.38
CA CYS A 48 -23.27 -1.58 -4.76
C CYS A 48 -23.76 -3.04 -4.75
N SER A 49 -24.54 -3.42 -3.73
CA SER A 49 -25.13 -4.75 -3.64
C SER A 49 -26.11 -5.01 -4.80
N ASP A 50 -26.97 -4.04 -5.11
CA ASP A 50 -27.99 -4.15 -6.16
C ASP A 50 -27.36 -4.25 -7.57
N LEU A 51 -26.20 -3.62 -7.77
CA LEU A 51 -25.45 -3.65 -9.03
C LEU A 51 -24.52 -4.86 -9.19
N GLY A 52 -24.36 -5.72 -8.19
CA GLY A 52 -23.33 -6.76 -8.20
C GLY A 52 -21.91 -6.17 -8.33
N PHE A 53 -21.65 -5.08 -7.57
CA PHE A 53 -20.45 -4.27 -7.70
C PHE A 53 -19.14 -5.07 -7.55
N GLU A 54 -19.12 -6.07 -6.68
CA GLU A 54 -17.93 -6.90 -6.48
C GLU A 54 -17.57 -7.69 -7.74
N ASP A 55 -18.56 -8.25 -8.42
CA ASP A 55 -18.36 -8.98 -9.69
C ASP A 55 -17.90 -8.02 -10.80
N LEU A 56 -18.50 -6.82 -10.88
CA LEU A 56 -18.07 -5.78 -11.82
C LEU A 56 -16.65 -5.30 -11.54
N PHE A 57 -16.29 -5.17 -10.27
CA PHE A 57 -14.93 -4.82 -9.87
C PHE A 57 -13.94 -5.91 -10.28
N MET A 58 -14.20 -7.18 -9.97
CA MET A 58 -13.35 -8.30 -10.36
C MET A 58 -13.16 -8.36 -11.87
N PHE A 59 -14.24 -8.17 -12.63
CA PHE A 59 -14.17 -8.09 -14.08
C PHE A 59 -13.31 -6.92 -14.58
N SER A 60 -13.37 -5.77 -13.93
CA SER A 60 -12.70 -4.54 -14.38
C SER A 60 -11.24 -4.46 -13.93
N ASP A 61 -10.86 -5.15 -12.85
CA ASP A 61 -9.55 -5.02 -12.23
C ASP A 61 -8.43 -5.64 -13.07
N ARG A 62 -7.57 -4.78 -13.62
CA ARG A 62 -6.31 -5.13 -14.32
C ARG A 62 -5.11 -4.44 -13.67
N THR A 63 -5.26 -3.97 -12.42
CA THR A 63 -4.20 -3.27 -11.70
C THR A 63 -3.00 -4.17 -11.43
N ALA A 64 -1.80 -3.59 -11.43
CA ALA A 64 -0.55 -4.32 -11.19
C ALA A 64 -0.15 -4.37 -9.71
N SER A 65 -0.74 -3.49 -8.86
CA SER A 65 -0.41 -3.36 -7.44
C SER A 65 -1.64 -3.41 -6.54
N ARG A 66 -1.45 -3.70 -5.25
CA ARG A 66 -2.52 -3.64 -4.25
C ARG A 66 -2.96 -2.20 -3.94
N VAL A 67 -2.05 -1.26 -4.10
CA VAL A 67 -2.35 0.18 -4.02
C VAL A 67 -3.29 0.62 -5.14
N GLY A 68 -2.99 0.19 -6.38
CA GLY A 68 -3.87 0.43 -7.54
C GLY A 68 -5.23 -0.23 -7.36
N GLN A 69 -5.28 -1.45 -6.85
CA GLN A 69 -6.52 -2.18 -6.60
C GLN A 69 -7.43 -1.45 -5.59
N GLN A 70 -6.87 -0.98 -4.48
CA GLN A 70 -7.60 -0.17 -3.50
C GLN A 70 -8.08 1.16 -4.09
N TYR A 71 -7.25 1.79 -4.91
CA TYR A 71 -7.59 3.05 -5.52
C TYR A 71 -8.64 2.91 -6.63
N LEU A 72 -8.55 1.86 -7.45
CA LEU A 72 -9.57 1.53 -8.45
C LEU A 72 -10.94 1.28 -7.81
N TYR A 73 -10.98 0.54 -6.68
CA TYR A 73 -12.20 0.34 -5.91
C TYR A 73 -12.81 1.69 -5.47
N ASN A 74 -11.96 2.59 -4.99
CA ASN A 74 -12.39 3.93 -4.60
C ASN A 74 -12.93 4.73 -5.80
N LEU A 75 -12.22 4.71 -6.94
CA LEU A 75 -12.65 5.41 -8.16
C LEU A 75 -14.00 4.91 -8.67
N MET A 76 -14.25 3.61 -8.64
CA MET A 76 -15.52 3.03 -9.11
C MET A 76 -16.70 3.35 -8.18
N ARG A 77 -16.45 3.75 -6.92
CA ARG A 77 -17.49 4.12 -5.95
C ARG A 77 -17.75 5.61 -5.85
N ILE A 78 -16.92 6.45 -6.43
CA ILE A 78 -16.99 7.91 -6.30
C ILE A 78 -17.36 8.53 -7.64
N ILE A 79 -18.33 9.45 -7.61
CA ILE A 79 -18.65 10.33 -8.74
C ILE A 79 -17.83 11.61 -8.55
N PRO A 80 -16.84 11.93 -9.43
CA PRO A 80 -16.00 13.10 -9.28
C PRO A 80 -16.76 14.39 -9.53
N ASP A 81 -16.42 15.46 -8.78
CA ASP A 81 -17.04 16.78 -8.91
C ASP A 81 -16.48 17.58 -10.11
N LYS A 82 -15.27 17.24 -10.55
CA LYS A 82 -14.56 18.03 -11.56
C LYS A 82 -14.59 17.35 -12.93
N ALA A 83 -15.38 17.91 -13.85
CA ALA A 83 -15.45 17.43 -15.24
C ALA A 83 -14.07 17.35 -15.92
N GLY A 84 -13.23 18.37 -15.77
CA GLY A 84 -11.88 18.39 -16.38
C GLY A 84 -10.89 17.35 -15.85
N GLU A 85 -11.22 16.57 -14.81
CA GLU A 85 -10.43 15.43 -14.38
C GLU A 85 -10.65 14.24 -15.31
N ILE A 86 -11.86 14.06 -15.81
CA ILE A 86 -12.21 12.95 -16.70
C ILE A 86 -11.45 13.07 -18.02
N GLU A 87 -11.42 14.26 -18.63
CA GLU A 87 -10.71 14.49 -19.88
C GLU A 87 -9.19 14.27 -19.75
N ARG A 88 -8.62 14.66 -18.59
CA ARG A 88 -7.20 14.39 -18.30
C ARG A 88 -6.91 12.91 -18.11
N HIS A 89 -7.80 12.17 -17.43
CA HIS A 89 -7.66 10.74 -17.29
C HIS A 89 -7.76 10.04 -18.65
N GLU A 90 -8.71 10.46 -19.48
CA GLU A 90 -8.85 9.92 -20.85
C GLU A 90 -7.60 10.15 -21.70
N ALA A 91 -7.03 11.36 -21.66
CA ALA A 91 -5.79 11.63 -22.37
C ALA A 91 -4.64 10.70 -21.93
N LEU A 92 -4.51 10.46 -20.63
CA LEU A 92 -3.50 9.53 -20.08
C LEU A 92 -3.78 8.07 -20.46
N ILE A 93 -5.04 7.62 -20.43
CA ILE A 93 -5.42 6.27 -20.86
C ILE A 93 -5.08 6.05 -22.33
N ASN A 94 -5.37 7.03 -23.18
CA ASN A 94 -5.06 6.98 -24.62
C ASN A 94 -3.54 6.95 -24.86
N GLU A 95 -2.78 7.76 -24.12
CA GLU A 95 -1.31 7.77 -24.22
C GLU A 95 -0.72 6.43 -23.79
N LEU A 96 -1.15 5.87 -22.65
CA LEU A 96 -0.74 4.53 -22.18
C LEU A 96 -1.11 3.44 -23.19
N SER A 97 -2.27 3.56 -23.83
CA SER A 97 -2.74 2.60 -24.84
C SER A 97 -1.89 2.66 -26.12
N SER A 98 -1.37 3.85 -26.47
CA SER A 98 -0.55 4.08 -27.65
C SER A 98 0.91 3.66 -27.46
N HIS A 99 1.39 3.56 -26.22
CA HIS A 99 2.77 3.22 -25.87
C HIS A 99 2.85 1.97 -24.98
N PRO A 100 2.73 0.76 -25.57
CA PRO A 100 2.74 -0.51 -24.81
C PRO A 100 4.01 -0.69 -23.96
N ASP A 101 5.17 -0.24 -24.47
CA ASP A 101 6.45 -0.37 -23.76
C ASP A 101 6.46 0.43 -22.45
N LEU A 102 5.92 1.66 -22.46
CA LEU A 102 5.77 2.46 -21.25
C LEU A 102 4.78 1.84 -20.26
N GLN A 103 3.70 1.25 -20.79
CA GLN A 103 2.71 0.55 -19.98
C GLN A 103 3.33 -0.68 -19.31
N GLU A 104 4.15 -1.45 -20.03
CA GLU A 104 4.84 -2.62 -19.48
C GLU A 104 5.88 -2.22 -18.41
N GLU A 105 6.66 -1.15 -18.63
CA GLU A 105 7.59 -0.63 -17.64
C GLU A 105 6.85 -0.20 -16.37
N LEU A 106 5.74 0.52 -16.50
CA LEU A 106 4.88 0.93 -15.39
C LEU A 106 4.40 -0.29 -14.58
N VAL A 107 3.86 -1.30 -15.25
CA VAL A 107 3.38 -2.54 -14.61
C VAL A 107 4.51 -3.24 -13.85
N LYS A 108 5.70 -3.34 -14.44
CA LYS A 108 6.86 -3.96 -13.82
C LYS A 108 7.29 -3.25 -12.53
N ASP A 109 7.26 -1.92 -12.51
CA ASP A 109 7.56 -1.14 -11.32
C ASP A 109 6.50 -1.33 -10.23
N LEU A 110 5.23 -1.32 -10.61
CA LEU A 110 4.09 -1.46 -9.72
C LEU A 110 3.97 -2.85 -9.10
N GLN A 111 4.40 -3.90 -9.79
CA GLN A 111 4.39 -5.28 -9.29
C GLN A 111 5.15 -5.47 -7.98
N ILE A 112 6.09 -4.59 -7.65
CA ILE A 112 6.81 -4.58 -6.36
C ILE A 112 5.83 -4.38 -5.18
N LEU A 113 4.69 -3.72 -5.42
CA LEU A 113 3.59 -3.51 -4.46
C LEU A 113 2.46 -4.53 -4.60
N ASN A 114 2.65 -5.60 -5.38
CA ASN A 114 1.68 -6.69 -5.49
C ASN A 114 1.89 -7.75 -4.39
N THR A 115 2.00 -7.31 -3.15
CA THR A 115 2.11 -8.17 -1.98
C THR A 115 0.95 -7.89 -1.03
N HIS A 116 0.49 -8.90 -0.29
CA HIS A 116 -0.64 -8.75 0.63
C HIS A 116 -0.40 -7.62 1.66
N GLU A 117 0.85 -7.47 2.11
CA GLU A 117 1.24 -6.45 3.07
C GLU A 117 1.04 -5.01 2.55
N ALA A 118 1.00 -4.82 1.22
CA ALA A 118 0.81 -3.49 0.64
C ALA A 118 -0.59 -2.91 0.90
N TYR A 119 -1.59 -3.76 1.17
CA TYR A 119 -2.91 -3.29 1.61
C TYR A 119 -2.85 -2.48 2.91
N SER A 120 -1.90 -2.79 3.79
CA SER A 120 -1.75 -2.11 5.07
C SER A 120 -1.31 -0.64 4.98
N ILE A 121 -0.83 -0.19 3.80
CA ILE A 121 -0.46 1.22 3.59
C ILE A 121 -1.67 2.14 3.81
N ALA A 122 -2.86 1.74 3.36
CA ALA A 122 -4.08 2.51 3.54
C ALA A 122 -4.40 2.77 5.02
N SER A 123 -4.13 1.80 5.90
CA SER A 123 -4.36 1.97 7.34
C SER A 123 -3.51 3.08 7.96
N LEU A 124 -2.32 3.36 7.41
CA LEU A 124 -1.46 4.45 7.90
C LEU A 124 -2.10 5.84 7.71
N MET A 125 -3.06 5.98 6.80
CA MET A 125 -3.75 7.25 6.54
C MET A 125 -4.92 7.48 7.50
N GLY A 126 -5.60 6.39 7.92
CA GLY A 126 -6.74 6.45 8.84
C GLY A 126 -6.36 6.45 10.31
N ILE A 127 -5.16 6.01 10.66
CA ILE A 127 -4.71 5.95 12.05
C ILE A 127 -4.13 7.31 12.45
N GLY A 128 -4.79 7.97 13.39
CA GLY A 128 -4.16 9.07 14.11
C GLY A 128 -3.01 8.51 14.95
N PHE A 129 -1.76 8.79 14.56
CA PHE A 129 -0.60 8.32 15.32
C PHE A 129 -0.59 8.92 16.73
N PRO A 130 -0.74 8.09 17.78
CA PRO A 130 -0.77 8.61 19.15
C PRO A 130 0.58 9.26 19.46
N ALA A 131 0.52 10.41 20.11
CA ALA A 131 1.74 11.07 20.60
C ALA A 131 2.41 10.14 21.62
N VAL A 132 3.61 9.65 21.30
CA VAL A 132 4.39 8.85 22.25
C VAL A 132 4.96 9.73 23.32
N PRO A 133 4.61 9.52 24.62
CA PRO A 133 5.14 10.32 25.72
C PRO A 133 6.66 10.28 25.74
N VAL A 134 7.29 11.44 26.01
CA VAL A 134 8.76 11.57 26.00
C VAL A 134 9.41 10.62 27.02
N TRP A 135 8.80 10.46 28.21
CA TRP A 135 9.31 9.57 29.25
C TRP A 135 9.43 8.11 28.78
N ARG A 136 8.47 7.64 27.94
CA ARG A 136 8.48 6.28 27.39
C ARG A 136 9.64 6.06 26.42
N LYS A 137 9.95 7.09 25.60
CA LYS A 137 11.11 7.06 24.69
C LYS A 137 12.43 6.98 25.46
N ILE A 138 12.54 7.74 26.56
CA ILE A 138 13.72 7.75 27.43
C ILE A 138 13.85 6.40 28.13
N LEU A 139 12.76 5.90 28.70
CA LEU A 139 12.73 4.60 29.39
C LEU A 139 13.23 3.47 28.50
N PHE A 140 12.73 3.37 27.26
CA PHE A 140 13.16 2.30 26.34
C PHE A 140 14.62 2.41 25.94
N ARG A 141 15.17 3.62 25.81
CA ARG A 141 16.59 3.82 25.57
C ARG A 141 17.45 3.38 26.75
N ILE A 142 17.03 3.75 27.97
CA ILE A 142 17.73 3.34 29.20
C ILE A 142 17.69 1.80 29.31
N CYS A 143 16.51 1.19 29.23
CA CYS A 143 16.37 -0.27 29.31
C CYS A 143 17.17 -1.00 28.21
N GLY A 144 17.22 -0.47 26.98
CA GLY A 144 18.03 -1.05 25.90
C GLY A 144 19.54 -0.91 26.10
N PHE A 145 19.99 0.07 26.91
CA PHE A 145 21.41 0.24 27.24
C PHE A 145 21.85 -0.58 28.46
N LEU A 146 20.96 -0.83 29.43
CA LEU A 146 21.27 -1.50 30.68
C LEU A 146 21.96 -2.87 30.52
N PRO A 147 21.51 -3.79 29.64
CA PRO A 147 22.18 -5.08 29.49
C PRO A 147 23.64 -4.94 29.05
N ALA A 148 23.95 -4.01 28.14
CA ALA A 148 25.31 -3.75 27.70
C ALA A 148 26.18 -3.19 28.82
N LEU A 149 25.61 -2.29 29.64
CA LEU A 149 26.30 -1.74 30.82
C LEU A 149 26.60 -2.85 31.86
N PHE A 150 25.61 -3.69 32.17
CA PHE A 150 25.81 -4.76 33.16
C PHE A 150 26.79 -5.84 32.66
N LEU A 151 26.80 -6.11 31.35
CA LEU A 151 27.79 -6.99 30.73
C LEU A 151 29.22 -6.42 30.89
N LEU A 152 29.38 -5.13 30.67
CA LEU A 152 30.67 -4.43 30.86
C LEU A 152 31.13 -4.48 32.33
N LEU A 153 30.23 -4.21 33.26
CA LEU A 153 30.53 -4.23 34.69
C LEU A 153 30.84 -5.65 35.18
N LEU A 154 30.18 -6.66 34.65
CA LEU A 154 30.49 -8.06 34.91
C LEU A 154 31.92 -8.43 34.46
N TYR A 155 32.32 -7.95 33.27
CA TYR A 155 33.65 -8.16 32.73
C TYR A 155 34.74 -7.55 33.63
N PHE A 156 34.55 -6.32 34.13
CA PHE A 156 35.57 -5.64 34.95
C PHE A 156 35.61 -6.08 36.40
N TYR A 157 34.44 -6.30 37.01
CA TYR A 157 34.34 -6.56 38.45
C TYR A 157 34.14 -8.03 38.81
N GLN A 158 33.76 -8.88 37.85
CA GLN A 158 33.58 -10.36 37.99
C GLN A 158 32.73 -10.77 39.20
N ALA A 159 31.84 -9.87 39.69
CA ALA A 159 30.95 -10.13 40.80
C ALA A 159 29.61 -10.71 40.35
N GLY A 160 29.15 -11.79 41.00
CA GLY A 160 27.90 -12.45 40.65
C GLY A 160 26.63 -11.56 40.69
N ALA A 161 26.67 -10.46 41.46
CA ALA A 161 25.60 -9.47 41.48
C ALA A 161 25.34 -8.84 40.10
N TRP A 162 26.39 -8.57 39.30
CA TRP A 162 26.25 -8.03 37.97
C TRP A 162 25.63 -9.01 36.97
N LEU A 163 25.90 -10.31 37.16
CA LEU A 163 25.26 -11.36 36.39
C LEU A 163 23.73 -11.41 36.67
N LEU A 164 23.34 -11.34 37.94
CA LEU A 164 21.90 -11.29 38.30
C LEU A 164 21.20 -10.06 37.73
N LEU A 165 21.84 -8.89 37.77
CA LEU A 165 21.31 -7.66 37.19
C LEU A 165 21.21 -7.73 35.65
N LEU A 166 22.20 -8.35 34.99
CA LEU A 166 22.14 -8.59 33.55
C LEU A 166 20.96 -9.48 33.15
N ILE A 167 20.77 -10.59 33.86
CA ILE A 167 19.65 -11.49 33.63
C ILE A 167 18.32 -10.79 33.87
N ALA A 168 18.21 -10.02 34.97
CA ALA A 168 16.99 -9.25 35.27
C ALA A 168 16.69 -8.21 34.18
N ALA A 169 17.72 -7.50 33.70
CA ALA A 169 17.54 -6.52 32.61
C ALA A 169 17.08 -7.19 31.30
N ILE A 170 17.64 -8.34 30.93
CA ILE A 170 17.21 -9.10 29.74
C ILE A 170 15.76 -9.58 29.90
N LEU A 171 15.36 -10.07 31.07
CA LEU A 171 13.98 -10.50 31.34
C LEU A 171 13.00 -9.32 31.22
N VAL A 172 13.33 -8.16 31.83
CA VAL A 172 12.52 -6.94 31.71
C VAL A 172 12.40 -6.52 30.25
N ASN A 173 13.51 -6.53 29.49
CA ASN A 173 13.50 -6.21 28.06
C ASN A 173 12.64 -7.21 27.27
N GLY A 174 12.66 -8.49 27.61
CA GLY A 174 11.80 -9.50 27.02
C GLY A 174 10.31 -9.19 27.25
N VAL A 175 9.94 -8.86 28.47
CA VAL A 175 8.54 -8.47 28.79
C VAL A 175 8.12 -7.23 28.02
N ILE A 176 8.99 -6.21 27.93
CA ILE A 176 8.71 -4.99 27.15
C ILE A 176 8.59 -5.31 25.66
N HIS A 177 9.50 -6.12 25.11
CA HIS A 177 9.52 -6.50 23.70
C HIS A 177 8.24 -7.23 23.30
N TYR A 178 7.92 -8.34 24.00
CA TYR A 178 6.73 -9.14 23.69
C TYR A 178 5.41 -8.44 24.03
N GLY A 179 5.38 -7.64 25.09
CA GLY A 179 4.18 -6.85 25.44
C GLY A 179 3.83 -5.75 24.43
N ASN A 180 4.81 -5.25 23.65
CA ASN A 180 4.56 -4.27 22.59
C ASN A 180 4.38 -4.91 21.21
N LYS A 181 4.74 -6.18 21.02
CA LYS A 181 4.76 -6.85 19.70
C LYS A 181 3.41 -6.84 18.97
N PRO A 182 2.25 -7.12 19.59
CA PRO A 182 0.96 -7.14 18.91
C PRO A 182 0.57 -5.78 18.30
N ASN A 183 0.87 -4.69 19.00
CA ASN A 183 0.55 -3.33 18.56
C ASN A 183 1.50 -2.83 17.46
N ASN A 184 2.68 -3.43 17.36
CA ASN A 184 3.73 -3.00 16.44
C ASN A 184 3.70 -3.76 15.11
N LEU A 185 3.19 -5.00 15.07
CA LEU A 185 3.32 -5.88 13.91
C LEU A 185 2.67 -5.30 12.64
N ASN A 186 1.41 -4.88 12.70
CA ASN A 186 0.72 -4.32 11.53
C ASN A 186 1.42 -3.06 11.00
N PHE A 187 1.96 -2.27 11.92
CA PHE A 187 2.69 -1.06 11.60
C PHE A 187 4.07 -1.34 11.00
N LEU A 188 4.81 -2.30 11.58
CA LEU A 188 6.12 -2.71 11.07
C LEU A 188 6.05 -3.34 9.67
N ILE A 189 4.96 -4.04 9.37
CA ILE A 189 4.69 -4.60 8.04
C ILE A 189 4.41 -3.50 7.01
N SER A 190 3.70 -2.43 7.42
CA SER A 190 3.32 -1.33 6.53
C SER A 190 4.50 -0.44 6.11
N ILE A 191 5.51 -0.26 6.97
CA ILE A 191 6.63 0.66 6.70
C ILE A 191 7.48 0.26 5.50
N PRO A 192 7.93 -0.99 5.35
CA PRO A 192 8.65 -1.42 4.15
C PRO A 192 7.86 -1.20 2.87
N GLN A 193 6.54 -1.42 2.92
CA GLN A 193 5.66 -1.21 1.78
C GLN A 193 5.49 0.29 1.45
N LEU A 194 5.38 1.14 2.49
CA LEU A 194 5.36 2.59 2.30
C LEU A 194 6.66 3.08 1.63
N ILE A 195 7.82 2.54 2.01
CA ILE A 195 9.09 2.92 1.37
C ILE A 195 9.12 2.50 -0.10
N ARG A 196 8.60 1.31 -0.42
CA ARG A 196 8.46 0.87 -1.81
C ARG A 196 7.57 1.84 -2.58
N LEU A 197 6.44 2.23 -2.01
CA LEU A 197 5.53 3.21 -2.58
C LEU A 197 6.25 4.57 -2.83
N LEU A 198 7.03 5.08 -1.86
CA LEU A 198 7.81 6.30 -2.02
C LEU A 198 8.85 6.21 -3.14
N ASN A 199 9.53 5.08 -3.27
CA ASN A 199 10.51 4.88 -4.34
C ASN A 199 9.85 4.83 -5.72
N ILE A 200 8.73 4.13 -5.85
CA ILE A 200 7.96 4.03 -7.09
C ILE A 200 7.42 5.42 -7.46
N SER A 201 6.81 6.14 -6.52
CA SER A 201 6.29 7.48 -6.78
C SER A 201 7.39 8.46 -7.21
N GLY A 202 8.60 8.35 -6.63
CA GLY A 202 9.77 9.13 -7.03
C GLY A 202 10.30 8.78 -8.43
N LYS A 203 10.11 7.55 -8.89
CA LYS A 203 10.42 7.15 -10.28
C LYS A 203 9.34 7.68 -11.24
N LEU A 204 8.07 7.45 -10.92
CA LEU A 204 6.94 7.86 -11.76
C LEU A 204 6.81 9.37 -11.91
N SER A 205 7.06 10.15 -10.86
CA SER A 205 6.97 11.62 -10.91
C SER A 205 8.00 12.27 -11.82
N LYS A 206 9.06 11.55 -12.22
CA LYS A 206 10.06 12.00 -13.19
C LYS A 206 9.68 11.66 -14.63
N ASN A 207 8.70 10.81 -14.84
CA ASN A 207 8.23 10.47 -16.16
C ASN A 207 7.34 11.61 -16.70
N PRO A 208 7.63 12.17 -17.89
CA PRO A 208 6.85 13.27 -18.48
C PRO A 208 5.34 13.01 -18.52
N LEU A 209 4.95 11.77 -18.77
CA LEU A 209 3.54 11.36 -18.84
C LEU A 209 2.77 11.62 -17.52
N PHE A 210 3.42 11.45 -16.37
CA PHE A 210 2.80 11.60 -15.06
C PHE A 210 3.12 12.91 -14.36
N THR A 211 3.87 13.84 -14.99
CA THR A 211 4.30 15.10 -14.37
C THR A 211 3.11 15.97 -13.93
N GLU A 212 2.10 16.09 -14.79
CA GLU A 212 0.88 16.85 -14.46
C GLU A 212 0.09 16.23 -13.30
N LEU A 213 -0.03 14.89 -13.30
CA LEU A 213 -0.70 14.13 -12.26
C LEU A 213 0.04 14.21 -10.92
N GLY A 214 1.36 14.27 -10.97
CA GLY A 214 2.27 14.21 -9.83
C GLY A 214 2.79 15.57 -9.36
N LYS A 215 2.18 16.70 -9.68
CA LYS A 215 2.67 18.05 -9.30
C LYS A 215 2.98 18.22 -7.82
N GLU A 216 2.17 17.64 -6.94
CA GLU A 216 2.33 17.74 -5.48
C GLU A 216 3.23 16.64 -4.88
N VAL A 217 3.62 15.65 -5.68
CA VAL A 217 4.40 14.48 -5.22
C VAL A 217 5.82 14.86 -4.77
N PRO A 218 6.59 15.71 -5.47
CA PRO A 218 7.93 16.08 -5.03
C PRO A 218 7.96 16.71 -3.64
N GLU A 219 6.98 17.57 -3.30
CA GLU A 219 6.83 18.16 -1.97
C GLU A 219 6.54 17.08 -0.92
N ALA A 220 5.60 16.18 -1.21
CA ALA A 220 5.27 15.07 -0.32
C ALA A 220 6.49 14.16 -0.09
N LEU A 221 7.25 13.82 -1.13
CA LEU A 221 8.45 13.01 -1.02
C LEU A 221 9.55 13.68 -0.20
N SER A 222 9.78 14.98 -0.38
CA SER A 222 10.77 15.72 0.39
C SER A 222 10.45 15.69 1.88
N SER A 223 9.17 15.82 2.24
CA SER A 223 8.71 15.78 3.62
C SER A 223 8.81 14.38 4.26
N LEU A 224 8.82 13.31 3.45
CA LEU A 224 8.93 11.91 3.88
C LEU A 224 10.37 11.36 3.75
N GLU A 225 11.32 12.16 3.28
CA GLU A 225 12.72 11.73 3.04
C GLU A 225 13.42 11.27 4.33
N THR A 226 13.12 11.91 5.46
CA THR A 226 13.65 11.51 6.79
C THR A 226 13.19 10.11 7.18
N LEU A 227 11.95 9.75 6.85
CA LEU A 227 11.42 8.40 7.05
C LEU A 227 12.14 7.40 6.15
N ARG A 228 12.32 7.71 4.88
CA ARG A 228 13.02 6.87 3.90
C ARG A 228 14.44 6.55 4.35
N LYS A 229 15.17 7.54 4.85
CA LYS A 229 16.54 7.36 5.39
C LYS A 229 16.55 6.57 6.69
N ALA A 230 15.61 6.84 7.61
CA ALA A 230 15.55 6.18 8.91
C ALA A 230 15.21 4.69 8.82
N SER A 231 14.46 4.28 7.81
CA SER A 231 13.95 2.92 7.63
C SER A 231 14.87 2.02 6.79
N GLY A 232 15.99 2.55 6.27
CA GLY A 232 16.99 1.75 5.57
C GLY A 232 17.51 0.55 6.38
N HIS A 233 17.48 0.66 7.71
CA HIS A 233 17.88 -0.41 8.64
C HIS A 233 16.77 -1.43 8.95
N LEU A 234 15.49 -1.14 8.64
CA LEU A 234 14.37 -2.05 8.85
C LEU A 234 14.21 -3.11 7.73
N ARG A 235 15.08 -3.07 6.73
CA ARG A 235 15.01 -3.90 5.51
C ARG A 235 15.47 -5.35 5.69
N MET A 236 15.75 -5.81 6.92
CA MET A 236 16.44 -7.07 7.18
C MET A 236 15.57 -8.32 7.35
N GLU A 237 14.29 -8.27 7.08
CA GLU A 237 13.44 -9.47 7.06
C GLU A 237 13.15 -9.93 5.62
N SER A 238 14.17 -10.42 4.91
CA SER A 238 13.97 -11.19 3.69
C SER A 238 13.77 -12.67 4.02
N LYS A 239 12.85 -13.34 3.31
CA LYS A 239 12.60 -14.77 3.38
C LYS A 239 13.92 -15.54 3.32
N MET A 240 14.17 -16.31 4.35
CA MET A 240 15.32 -17.16 4.46
C MET A 240 14.84 -18.61 4.50
N ASP A 241 15.14 -19.38 3.48
CA ASP A 241 14.67 -20.77 3.30
C ASP A 241 15.76 -21.81 3.65
N SER A 242 16.65 -21.52 4.60
CA SER A 242 17.72 -22.44 5.01
C SER A 242 17.87 -22.55 6.52
N ASP A 243 18.39 -23.67 7.02
CA ASP A 243 18.64 -23.92 8.46
C ASP A 243 19.55 -22.85 9.09
N LEU A 244 20.55 -22.35 8.34
CA LEU A 244 21.38 -21.21 8.75
C LEU A 244 20.56 -19.95 8.99
N ALA A 245 19.48 -19.79 8.26
CA ALA A 245 18.57 -18.68 8.39
C ALA A 245 17.82 -18.68 9.72
N VAL A 246 17.41 -19.84 10.20
CA VAL A 246 16.75 -19.98 11.51
C VAL A 246 17.69 -19.58 12.65
N ILE A 247 18.96 -19.97 12.58
CA ILE A 247 19.97 -19.59 13.58
C ILE A 247 20.23 -18.08 13.55
N LEU A 248 20.41 -17.52 12.36
CA LEU A 248 20.60 -16.07 12.20
C LEU A 248 19.38 -15.28 12.68
N TRP A 249 18.17 -15.78 12.39
CA TRP A 249 16.94 -15.19 12.91
C TRP A 249 16.90 -15.20 14.45
N ALA A 250 17.23 -16.34 15.07
CA ALA A 250 17.26 -16.45 16.53
C ALA A 250 18.30 -15.49 17.15
N ILE A 251 19.48 -15.37 16.57
CA ILE A 251 20.51 -14.41 17.01
C ILE A 251 19.98 -12.97 16.88
N MET A 252 19.38 -12.64 15.75
CA MET A 252 18.81 -11.30 15.53
C MET A 252 17.69 -10.99 16.51
N GLU A 253 16.82 -11.96 16.84
CA GLU A 253 15.77 -11.79 17.84
C GLU A 253 16.37 -11.55 19.23
N CYS A 254 17.42 -12.29 19.61
CA CYS A 254 18.16 -12.03 20.86
C CYS A 254 18.74 -10.60 20.88
N VAL A 255 19.34 -10.12 19.80
CA VAL A 255 19.88 -8.77 19.69
C VAL A 255 18.76 -7.72 19.79
N LYS A 256 17.61 -7.95 19.15
CA LYS A 256 16.43 -7.06 19.25
C LYS A 256 15.92 -6.94 20.68
N ILE A 257 15.85 -8.04 21.42
CA ILE A 257 15.45 -8.07 22.85
C ILE A 257 16.50 -7.38 23.71
N PHE A 258 17.77 -7.70 23.52
CA PHE A 258 18.88 -7.15 24.30
C PHE A 258 18.93 -5.63 24.25
N PHE A 259 18.76 -5.03 23.06
CA PHE A 259 18.80 -3.59 22.84
C PHE A 259 17.43 -2.90 22.75
N LEU A 260 16.33 -3.62 22.90
CA LEU A 260 14.97 -3.10 22.64
C LEU A 260 14.84 -2.42 21.27
N ALA A 261 15.52 -2.97 20.26
CA ALA A 261 15.64 -2.32 18.96
C ALA A 261 14.29 -2.08 18.27
N GLU A 262 13.35 -3.06 18.33
CA GLU A 262 12.01 -2.91 17.72
C GLU A 262 11.16 -1.82 18.38
N PRO A 263 10.94 -1.80 19.71
CA PRO A 263 10.19 -0.73 20.36
C PRO A 263 10.78 0.67 20.14
N ILE A 264 12.11 0.79 20.13
CA ILE A 264 12.80 2.06 19.87
C ILE A 264 12.59 2.51 18.41
N ALA A 265 12.77 1.59 17.45
CA ALA A 265 12.55 1.85 16.03
C ALA A 265 11.10 2.24 15.76
N TYR A 266 10.14 1.51 16.33
CA TYR A 266 8.71 1.80 16.23
C TYR A 266 8.38 3.23 16.70
N HIS A 267 8.84 3.62 17.90
CA HIS A 267 8.60 4.96 18.40
C HIS A 267 9.27 6.06 17.58
N LYS A 268 10.45 5.79 17.00
CA LYS A 268 11.10 6.71 16.06
C LYS A 268 10.25 6.90 14.81
N VAL A 269 9.76 5.81 14.21
CA VAL A 269 8.97 5.86 12.97
C VAL A 269 7.63 6.53 13.21
N ILE A 270 6.89 6.20 14.29
CA ILE A 270 5.63 6.90 14.64
C ILE A 270 5.86 8.41 14.77
N THR A 271 6.97 8.80 15.41
CA THR A 271 7.28 10.23 15.57
C THR A 271 7.55 10.92 14.24
N LEU A 272 8.16 10.22 13.27
CA LEU A 272 8.41 10.72 11.92
C LEU A 272 7.15 10.76 11.05
N LEU A 273 6.20 9.86 11.29
CA LEU A 273 4.92 9.80 10.57
C LEU A 273 3.87 10.74 11.14
N LYS A 274 4.07 11.23 12.36
CA LYS A 274 3.15 12.17 12.99
C LYS A 274 2.91 13.35 12.05
N ASP A 275 1.65 13.69 11.82
CA ASP A 275 1.20 14.78 10.95
C ASP A 275 1.58 14.63 9.46
N LYS A 276 1.96 13.40 9.01
CA LYS A 276 2.33 13.11 7.62
C LYS A 276 1.26 12.35 6.80
N ASN A 277 0.07 12.15 7.37
CA ASN A 277 -1.00 11.39 6.73
C ASN A 277 -1.36 11.94 5.34
N ARG A 278 -1.44 13.27 5.19
CA ARG A 278 -1.72 13.93 3.91
C ARG A 278 -0.65 13.66 2.85
N GLN A 279 0.62 13.66 3.24
CA GLN A 279 1.73 13.40 2.34
C GLN A 279 1.73 11.93 1.87
N ILE A 280 1.43 11.01 2.79
CA ILE A 280 1.26 9.59 2.45
C ILE A 280 0.07 9.42 1.50
N GLU A 281 -1.05 10.06 1.79
CA GLU A 281 -2.25 10.03 0.95
C GLU A 281 -1.98 10.57 -0.46
N ARG A 282 -1.28 11.71 -0.61
CA ARG A 282 -0.90 12.27 -1.91
C ARG A 282 -0.10 11.27 -2.75
N VAL A 283 0.90 10.65 -2.14
CA VAL A 283 1.73 9.64 -2.82
C VAL A 283 0.92 8.38 -3.16
N PHE A 284 0.05 7.94 -2.26
CA PHE A 284 -0.83 6.79 -2.47
C PHE A 284 -1.79 7.04 -3.63
N ARG A 285 -2.48 8.18 -3.63
CA ARG A 285 -3.41 8.59 -4.71
C ARG A 285 -2.71 8.69 -6.06
N PHE A 286 -1.52 9.26 -6.10
CA PHE A 286 -0.74 9.39 -7.32
C PHE A 286 -0.40 8.03 -7.94
N VAL A 287 0.18 7.11 -7.15
CA VAL A 287 0.55 5.77 -7.63
C VAL A 287 -0.69 4.94 -7.93
N GLY A 288 -1.70 5.01 -7.05
CA GLY A 288 -2.97 4.31 -7.24
C GLY A 288 -3.71 4.75 -8.51
N LEU A 289 -3.74 6.04 -8.78
CA LEU A 289 -4.36 6.58 -10.01
C LEU A 289 -3.60 6.14 -11.26
N ALA A 290 -2.26 6.24 -11.28
CA ALA A 290 -1.45 5.79 -12.41
C ALA A 290 -1.69 4.29 -12.74
N ASP A 291 -1.78 3.43 -11.73
CA ASP A 291 -2.09 2.01 -11.88
C ASP A 291 -3.53 1.78 -12.36
N SER A 292 -4.49 2.51 -11.80
CA SER A 292 -5.90 2.43 -12.19
C SER A 292 -6.12 2.84 -13.66
N LEU A 293 -5.48 3.93 -14.12
CA LEU A 293 -5.58 4.35 -15.52
C LEU A 293 -4.93 3.35 -16.47
N SER A 294 -3.81 2.74 -16.07
CA SER A 294 -3.21 1.62 -16.80
C SER A 294 -4.14 0.40 -16.84
N SER A 295 -4.81 0.09 -15.74
CA SER A 295 -5.81 -0.98 -15.65
C SER A 295 -6.97 -0.76 -16.63
N VAL A 296 -7.49 0.48 -16.71
CA VAL A 296 -8.54 0.83 -17.68
C VAL A 296 -8.05 0.70 -19.12
N ALA A 297 -6.81 1.11 -19.42
CA ALA A 297 -6.22 0.94 -20.75
C ALA A 297 -6.14 -0.54 -21.15
N PHE A 298 -5.79 -1.45 -20.23
CA PHE A 298 -5.80 -2.89 -20.47
C PHE A 298 -7.21 -3.45 -20.63
N LEU A 299 -8.15 -3.03 -19.79
CA LEU A 299 -9.54 -3.46 -19.87
C LEU A 299 -10.12 -3.11 -21.26
N ARG A 300 -9.92 -1.88 -21.74
CA ARG A 300 -10.43 -1.45 -23.05
C ARG A 300 -9.87 -2.27 -24.21
N LYS A 301 -8.58 -2.65 -24.16
CA LYS A 301 -7.97 -3.53 -25.17
C LYS A 301 -8.58 -4.94 -25.20
N SER A 302 -9.19 -5.35 -24.09
CA SER A 302 -9.79 -6.67 -23.94
C SER A 302 -11.28 -6.73 -24.31
N LEU A 303 -11.94 -5.58 -24.36
CA LEU A 303 -13.35 -5.48 -24.74
C LEU A 303 -13.52 -5.49 -26.26
N PRO A 304 -14.61 -6.08 -26.77
CA PRO A 304 -14.90 -6.06 -28.21
C PRO A 304 -15.14 -4.62 -28.70
N TYR A 305 -15.77 -3.80 -27.90
CA TYR A 305 -15.98 -2.37 -28.09
C TYR A 305 -16.29 -1.70 -26.75
N TYR A 306 -16.14 -0.38 -26.71
CA TYR A 306 -16.54 0.48 -25.60
C TYR A 306 -16.90 1.86 -26.13
N CYS A 307 -17.67 2.63 -25.37
CA CYS A 307 -17.94 4.02 -25.68
C CYS A 307 -17.55 4.92 -24.48
N LEU A 308 -17.39 6.20 -24.76
CA LEU A 308 -17.27 7.23 -23.74
C LEU A 308 -18.63 7.94 -23.60
N PRO A 309 -19.06 8.24 -22.35
CA PRO A 309 -20.30 8.98 -22.16
C PRO A 309 -20.13 10.40 -22.70
N GLU A 310 -21.08 10.83 -23.50
CA GLU A 310 -21.20 12.22 -23.94
C GLU A 310 -22.01 13.02 -22.93
N LYS A 311 -21.62 14.27 -22.70
CA LYS A 311 -22.36 15.15 -21.80
C LYS A 311 -23.59 15.69 -22.54
N PRO A 312 -24.82 15.45 -22.04
CA PRO A 312 -26.00 15.92 -22.71
C PRO A 312 -26.06 17.46 -22.70
N GLU A 313 -26.46 18.05 -23.84
CA GLU A 313 -26.87 19.43 -23.93
C GLU A 313 -28.39 19.48 -23.66
N GLY A 314 -28.82 19.70 -22.38
CA GLY A 314 -30.22 19.81 -22.01
C GLY A 314 -30.68 18.84 -20.92
N GLU A 315 -31.82 18.19 -21.09
CA GLU A 315 -32.33 17.23 -20.10
C GLU A 315 -31.44 16.02 -19.96
N VAL A 316 -31.26 15.59 -18.70
CA VAL A 316 -30.45 14.37 -18.41
C VAL A 316 -31.23 13.16 -18.88
N ARG A 317 -30.73 12.51 -19.93
CA ARG A 317 -31.26 11.26 -20.47
C ARG A 317 -30.14 10.28 -20.72
N MET A 318 -30.44 9.01 -20.70
CA MET A 318 -29.54 7.93 -21.03
C MET A 318 -29.98 7.34 -22.37
N GLU A 319 -29.13 7.45 -23.37
CA GLU A 319 -29.30 6.78 -24.67
C GLU A 319 -28.07 5.94 -24.92
N THR A 320 -28.25 4.70 -25.27
CA THR A 320 -27.14 3.77 -25.58
C THR A 320 -27.48 2.92 -26.80
N GLU A 321 -26.52 2.70 -27.66
CA GLU A 321 -26.60 1.77 -28.78
C GLU A 321 -25.77 0.51 -28.48
N GLU A 322 -26.35 -0.65 -28.77
CA GLU A 322 -25.69 -1.97 -28.63
C GLU A 322 -25.02 -2.20 -27.24
N MET A 323 -25.66 -1.77 -26.19
CA MET A 323 -25.16 -1.97 -24.82
C MET A 323 -25.23 -3.45 -24.46
N PHE A 324 -24.12 -4.02 -23.99
CA PHE A 324 -24.07 -5.40 -23.48
C PHE A 324 -23.64 -5.45 -22.01
N HIS A 325 -24.08 -6.49 -21.31
CA HIS A 325 -23.66 -6.72 -19.93
C HIS A 325 -22.37 -7.55 -19.89
N PRO A 326 -21.27 -7.02 -19.38
CA PRO A 326 -19.95 -7.65 -19.49
C PRO A 326 -19.82 -8.99 -18.75
N LEU A 327 -20.63 -9.22 -17.71
CA LEU A 327 -20.60 -10.47 -16.92
C LEU A 327 -21.48 -11.58 -17.49
N LEU A 328 -22.34 -11.29 -18.48
CA LEU A 328 -23.21 -12.28 -19.08
C LEU A 328 -22.54 -12.91 -20.32
N LYS A 329 -22.36 -14.23 -20.27
CA LYS A 329 -21.92 -15.00 -21.44
C LYS A 329 -23.05 -15.04 -22.48
N ASN A 330 -22.72 -14.73 -23.73
CA ASN A 330 -23.67 -14.75 -24.87
C ASN A 330 -24.86 -13.77 -24.68
N CYS A 331 -24.62 -12.61 -24.05
CA CYS A 331 -25.63 -11.59 -23.93
C CYS A 331 -26.00 -11.00 -25.30
N VAL A 332 -27.27 -10.62 -25.45
CA VAL A 332 -27.75 -9.86 -26.61
C VAL A 332 -27.56 -8.39 -26.29
N ALA A 333 -26.94 -7.66 -27.20
CA ALA A 333 -26.80 -6.21 -27.05
C ALA A 333 -28.14 -5.53 -27.25
N ASN A 334 -28.42 -4.52 -26.47
CA ASN A 334 -29.67 -3.76 -26.47
C ASN A 334 -29.41 -2.29 -26.73
N THR A 335 -30.33 -1.64 -27.46
CA THR A 335 -30.38 -0.19 -27.65
C THR A 335 -31.49 0.38 -26.78
N ILE A 336 -31.20 1.37 -25.97
CA ILE A 336 -32.12 1.99 -25.02
C ILE A 336 -32.18 3.49 -25.31
#